data_a747f01cd62387f8a5d333f14d8db0c2
#
_entry.id   a747f01cd62387f8a5d333f14d8db0c2
#
_cell.length_a   1.000
_cell.length_b   1.000
_cell.length_c   1.000
_cell.angle_alpha   90.00
_cell.angle_beta   90.00
_cell.angle_gamma   90.00
#
_symmetry.space_group_name_H-M   'P 1'
#
loop_
_entity.id
_entity.type
_entity.pdbx_description
1 polymer ?
#
loop_
_entity_poly.entity_id
_entity_poly.type
_entity_poly.pdbx_seq_one_letter_code
_entity_poly.pdbx_strand_id
1 'polypeptide(L)'
;LHALAEKASEIYLHADKIGMVDSTDAQNATLVPLRKLIQMNREMAADNVVHAEEDAAAARRIAGLGMLVGFVLALFAGIYLGRNIAGILESLKGEMQTLINAAVGGKLSARGRADQINFEFRPIVVGVNELLDAVVGPLNVSAEYIDRISKGDLPRKITDNYNGDFNEIKINLNNCIDNISALVADANMLSKAAIEGKLSTRADASRHQGDFRAVVEGVNKT
;
A
#
# COMPACT_ATOMS: atom_id res chain seq x y z
N LEU A 1 -17.12 39.54 -56.01
CA LEU A 1 -17.29 39.29 -57.45
C LEU A 1 -18.68 39.71 -57.92
N HIS A 2 -19.78 39.39 -57.20
CA HIS A 2 -21.15 39.80 -57.57
C HIS A 2 -21.27 41.33 -57.58
N ALA A 3 -20.81 42.01 -56.53
CA ALA A 3 -20.79 43.48 -56.44
C ALA A 3 -19.92 44.18 -57.53
N LEU A 4 -18.84 43.50 -57.98
CA LEU A 4 -18.00 43.97 -59.05
C LEU A 4 -18.68 43.80 -60.44
N ALA A 5 -19.41 42.70 -60.61
CA ALA A 5 -20.20 42.46 -61.83
C ALA A 5 -21.37 43.43 -61.94
N GLU A 6 -22.03 43.73 -60.84
CA GLU A 6 -23.12 44.71 -60.77
C GLU A 6 -22.61 46.13 -61.06
N LYS A 7 -21.50 46.53 -60.45
CA LYS A 7 -20.84 47.80 -60.78
C LYS A 7 -20.34 47.87 -62.22
N ALA A 8 -19.77 46.80 -62.78
CA ALA A 8 -19.37 46.76 -64.18
C ALA A 8 -20.60 46.90 -65.10
N SER A 9 -21.73 46.25 -64.78
CA SER A 9 -22.96 46.40 -65.51
C SER A 9 -23.55 47.82 -65.46
N GLU A 10 -23.49 48.47 -64.27
CA GLU A 10 -23.91 49.89 -64.14
C GLU A 10 -23.01 50.83 -64.95
N ILE A 11 -21.71 50.62 -64.96
CA ILE A 11 -20.74 51.45 -65.74
C ILE A 11 -21.01 51.26 -67.22
N TYR A 12 -21.26 50.05 -67.71
CA TYR A 12 -21.59 49.78 -69.10
C TYR A 12 -22.91 50.43 -69.55
N LEU A 13 -23.95 50.31 -68.72
CA LEU A 13 -25.25 50.96 -68.96
C LEU A 13 -25.08 52.50 -69.01
N HIS A 14 -24.23 53.04 -68.20
CA HIS A 14 -23.95 54.48 -68.21
C HIS A 14 -23.13 54.91 -69.43
N ALA A 15 -22.14 54.13 -69.82
CA ALA A 15 -21.31 54.36 -71.02
C ALA A 15 -22.12 54.21 -72.31
N ASP A 16 -23.09 53.30 -72.39
CA ASP A 16 -24.03 53.09 -73.47
C ASP A 16 -24.99 54.33 -73.61
N LYS A 17 -25.47 54.81 -72.48
CA LYS A 17 -26.37 55.97 -72.38
C LYS A 17 -25.75 57.29 -72.88
N ILE A 18 -24.41 57.41 -72.83
CA ILE A 18 -23.65 58.58 -73.30
C ILE A 18 -22.98 58.36 -74.67
N GLY A 19 -23.29 57.26 -75.39
CA GLY A 19 -22.81 56.97 -76.74
C GLY A 19 -21.32 56.69 -76.85
N MET A 20 -20.66 56.32 -75.73
CA MET A 20 -19.19 56.08 -75.71
C MET A 20 -18.80 54.66 -76.04
N VAL A 21 -19.73 53.71 -76.17
CA VAL A 21 -19.46 52.30 -76.50
C VAL A 21 -20.50 51.78 -77.47
N ASP A 22 -20.06 51.17 -78.58
CA ASP A 22 -20.93 50.43 -79.45
C ASP A 22 -21.31 49.15 -78.71
N SER A 23 -22.59 49.09 -78.29
CA SER A 23 -22.91 48.53 -76.98
C SER A 23 -22.94 47.02 -76.91
N THR A 24 -23.22 46.30 -77.92
CA THR A 24 -23.52 44.88 -77.86
C THR A 24 -22.26 43.99 -77.86
N ASP A 25 -21.25 44.30 -78.62
CA ASP A 25 -20.03 43.48 -78.69
C ASP A 25 -19.08 43.70 -77.54
N ALA A 26 -18.96 44.92 -77.00
CA ALA A 26 -18.16 45.21 -75.86
C ALA A 26 -18.78 44.64 -74.54
N GLN A 27 -20.11 44.68 -74.40
CA GLN A 27 -20.84 44.01 -73.32
C GLN A 27 -20.60 42.49 -73.37
N ASN A 28 -20.72 41.87 -74.47
CA ASN A 28 -20.50 40.44 -74.67
C ASN A 28 -19.05 40.02 -74.36
N ALA A 29 -18.09 40.82 -74.84
CA ALA A 29 -16.66 40.55 -74.63
C ALA A 29 -16.22 40.59 -73.12
N THR A 30 -16.91 41.35 -72.29
CA THR A 30 -16.51 41.52 -70.87
C THR A 30 -17.46 40.90 -69.88
N LEU A 31 -18.80 40.96 -70.09
CA LEU A 31 -19.80 40.42 -69.19
C LEU A 31 -19.92 38.91 -69.27
N VAL A 32 -19.75 38.32 -70.44
CA VAL A 32 -19.83 36.85 -70.59
C VAL A 32 -18.69 36.12 -69.89
N PRO A 33 -17.40 36.53 -70.04
CA PRO A 33 -16.31 35.94 -69.26
C PRO A 33 -16.47 36.16 -67.74
N LEU A 34 -16.94 37.35 -67.30
CA LEU A 34 -17.18 37.63 -65.93
C LEU A 34 -18.27 36.79 -65.28
N ARG A 35 -19.39 36.58 -65.99
CA ARG A 35 -20.44 35.66 -65.58
C ARG A 35 -19.94 34.23 -65.47
N LYS A 36 -19.11 33.76 -66.38
CA LYS A 36 -18.48 32.44 -66.39
C LYS A 36 -17.56 32.28 -65.18
N LEU A 37 -16.74 33.28 -64.82
CA LEU A 37 -15.90 33.31 -63.64
C LEU A 37 -16.72 33.26 -62.35
N ILE A 38 -17.80 34.01 -62.27
CA ILE A 38 -18.74 33.97 -61.13
C ILE A 38 -19.37 32.60 -60.98
N GLN A 39 -19.80 31.97 -62.07
CA GLN A 39 -20.38 30.65 -62.08
C GLN A 39 -19.34 29.58 -61.66
N MET A 40 -18.15 29.58 -62.22
CA MET A 40 -17.06 28.72 -61.80
C MET A 40 -16.70 28.87 -60.34
N ASN A 41 -16.68 30.09 -59.83
CA ASN A 41 -16.37 30.34 -58.41
C ASN A 41 -17.50 29.85 -57.48
N ARG A 42 -18.76 29.95 -57.93
CA ARG A 42 -19.90 29.36 -57.19
C ARG A 42 -19.87 27.83 -57.18
N GLU A 43 -19.54 27.22 -58.35
CA GLU A 43 -19.40 25.77 -58.45
C GLU A 43 -18.25 25.25 -57.58
N MET A 44 -17.07 25.91 -57.63
CA MET A 44 -15.95 25.57 -56.74
C MET A 44 -16.29 25.78 -55.24
N ALA A 45 -17.02 26.85 -54.91
CA ALA A 45 -17.44 27.07 -53.51
C ALA A 45 -18.42 26.01 -53.02
N ALA A 46 -19.36 25.59 -53.88
CA ALA A 46 -20.31 24.52 -53.55
C ALA A 46 -19.59 23.17 -53.40
N ASP A 47 -18.67 22.84 -54.27
CA ASP A 47 -17.87 21.62 -54.20
C ASP A 47 -16.98 21.58 -52.94
N ASN A 48 -16.32 22.69 -52.60
CA ASN A 48 -15.55 22.82 -51.38
C ASN A 48 -16.41 22.63 -50.09
N VAL A 49 -17.66 23.09 -50.11
CA VAL A 49 -18.60 22.88 -48.95
C VAL A 49 -18.93 21.40 -48.82
N VAL A 50 -19.22 20.73 -49.93
CA VAL A 50 -19.52 19.27 -49.92
C VAL A 50 -18.33 18.47 -49.39
N HIS A 51 -17.12 18.73 -49.91
CA HIS A 51 -15.91 18.09 -49.40
C HIS A 51 -15.62 18.38 -47.93
N ALA A 52 -15.84 19.61 -47.47
CA ALA A 52 -15.69 19.97 -46.05
C ALA A 52 -16.69 19.25 -45.15
N GLU A 53 -17.92 19.02 -45.63
CA GLU A 53 -18.92 18.26 -44.87
C GLU A 53 -18.57 16.76 -44.83
N GLU A 54 -18.09 16.19 -45.92
CA GLU A 54 -17.61 14.80 -45.97
C GLU A 54 -16.43 14.56 -45.06
N ASP A 55 -15.42 15.45 -45.11
CA ASP A 55 -14.24 15.40 -44.23
C ASP A 55 -14.62 15.56 -42.73
N ALA A 56 -15.55 16.46 -42.43
CA ALA A 56 -16.06 16.61 -41.08
C ALA A 56 -16.86 15.38 -40.59
N ALA A 57 -17.59 14.73 -41.48
CA ALA A 57 -18.29 13.49 -41.19
C ALA A 57 -17.31 12.33 -40.95
N ALA A 58 -16.27 12.22 -41.77
CA ALA A 58 -15.20 11.23 -41.61
C ALA A 58 -14.44 11.44 -40.31
N ALA A 59 -14.05 12.67 -39.99
CA ALA A 59 -13.38 13.03 -38.72
C ALA A 59 -14.24 12.69 -37.51
N ARG A 60 -15.54 12.99 -37.54
CA ARG A 60 -16.48 12.60 -36.47
C ARG A 60 -16.59 11.10 -36.27
N ARG A 61 -16.60 10.31 -37.37
CA ARG A 61 -16.63 8.84 -37.30
C ARG A 61 -15.33 8.30 -36.69
N ILE A 62 -14.18 8.81 -37.09
CA ILE A 62 -12.87 8.40 -36.57
C ILE A 62 -12.76 8.74 -35.07
N ALA A 63 -13.17 9.96 -34.70
CA ALA A 63 -13.20 10.38 -33.29
C ALA A 63 -14.14 9.49 -32.45
N GLY A 64 -15.33 9.19 -32.96
CA GLY A 64 -16.29 8.31 -32.29
C GLY A 64 -15.77 6.88 -32.10
N LEU A 65 -15.13 6.31 -33.12
CA LEU A 65 -14.48 5.01 -33.04
C LEU A 65 -13.30 5.02 -32.05
N GLY A 66 -12.49 6.07 -32.05
CA GLY A 66 -11.39 6.23 -31.12
C GLY A 66 -11.85 6.29 -29.67
N MET A 67 -12.94 7.06 -29.40
CA MET A 67 -13.54 7.11 -28.06
C MET A 67 -14.10 5.75 -27.62
N LEU A 68 -14.77 5.04 -28.50
CA LEU A 68 -15.34 3.73 -28.21
C LEU A 68 -14.24 2.70 -27.90
N VAL A 69 -13.18 2.66 -28.70
CA VAL A 69 -12.02 1.79 -28.46
C VAL A 69 -11.36 2.16 -27.13
N GLY A 70 -11.13 3.44 -26.86
CA GLY A 70 -10.57 3.91 -25.59
C GLY A 70 -11.41 3.51 -24.40
N PHE A 71 -12.75 3.65 -24.49
CA PHE A 71 -13.67 3.23 -23.44
C PHE A 71 -13.64 1.71 -23.20
N VAL A 72 -13.62 0.91 -24.27
CA VAL A 72 -13.54 -0.55 -24.16
C VAL A 72 -12.21 -0.97 -23.52
N LEU A 73 -11.09 -0.38 -23.91
CA LEU A 73 -9.78 -0.66 -23.31
C LEU A 73 -9.74 -0.27 -21.83
N ALA A 74 -10.32 0.88 -21.46
CA ALA A 74 -10.41 1.31 -20.06
C ALA A 74 -11.25 0.34 -19.23
N LEU A 75 -12.38 -0.15 -19.75
CA LEU A 75 -13.19 -1.16 -19.09
C LEU A 75 -12.44 -2.47 -18.89
N PHE A 76 -11.77 -2.96 -19.93
CA PHE A 76 -10.96 -4.18 -19.82
C PHE A 76 -9.83 -4.02 -18.81
N ALA A 77 -9.10 -2.91 -18.82
CA ALA A 77 -8.05 -2.63 -17.86
C ALA A 77 -8.61 -2.56 -16.43
N GLY A 78 -9.75 -1.87 -16.23
CA GLY A 78 -10.40 -1.78 -14.92
C GLY A 78 -10.83 -3.14 -14.37
N ILE A 79 -11.46 -3.98 -15.19
CA ILE A 79 -11.87 -5.34 -14.79
C ILE A 79 -10.64 -6.21 -14.52
N TYR A 80 -9.62 -6.16 -15.35
CA TYR A 80 -8.40 -6.94 -15.19
C TYR A 80 -7.66 -6.56 -13.89
N LEU A 81 -7.43 -5.25 -13.66
CA LEU A 81 -6.79 -4.78 -12.42
C LEU A 81 -7.64 -5.12 -11.18
N GLY A 82 -8.97 -4.88 -11.25
CA GLY A 82 -9.86 -5.17 -10.14
C GLY A 82 -9.83 -6.64 -9.73
N ARG A 83 -9.88 -7.56 -10.70
CA ARG A 83 -9.80 -9.01 -10.43
C ARG A 83 -8.44 -9.44 -9.90
N ASN A 84 -7.36 -8.88 -10.43
CA ASN A 84 -6.01 -9.19 -10.00
C ASN A 84 -5.76 -8.74 -8.55
N ILE A 85 -6.12 -7.49 -8.23
CA ILE A 85 -6.00 -6.95 -6.87
C ILE A 85 -6.89 -7.73 -5.89
N ALA A 86 -8.12 -8.06 -6.26
CA ALA A 86 -9.02 -8.85 -5.43
C ALA A 86 -8.43 -10.24 -5.11
N GLY A 87 -7.82 -10.91 -6.09
CA GLY A 87 -7.15 -12.20 -5.89
C GLY A 87 -5.96 -12.12 -4.93
N ILE A 88 -5.15 -11.06 -5.04
CA ILE A 88 -4.00 -10.82 -4.14
C ILE A 88 -4.48 -10.57 -2.70
N LEU A 89 -5.50 -9.72 -2.54
CA LEU A 89 -6.08 -9.43 -1.22
C LEU A 89 -6.70 -10.68 -0.57
N GLU A 90 -7.36 -11.53 -1.34
CA GLU A 90 -7.91 -12.79 -0.81
C GLU A 90 -6.80 -13.75 -0.37
N SER A 91 -5.70 -13.86 -1.12
CA SER A 91 -4.53 -14.65 -0.72
C SER A 91 -3.88 -14.10 0.55
N LEU A 92 -3.71 -12.79 0.65
CA LEU A 92 -3.16 -12.15 1.85
C LEU A 92 -4.07 -12.36 3.07
N LYS A 93 -5.38 -12.18 2.90
CA LYS A 93 -6.39 -12.43 3.94
C LYS A 93 -6.35 -13.89 4.42
N GLY A 94 -6.26 -14.85 3.50
CA GLY A 94 -6.17 -16.28 3.82
C GLY A 94 -4.92 -16.59 4.64
N GLU A 95 -3.78 -16.03 4.28
CA GLU A 95 -2.52 -16.21 5.02
C GLU A 95 -2.61 -15.61 6.44
N MET A 96 -3.15 -14.38 6.55
CA MET A 96 -3.38 -13.76 7.85
C MET A 96 -4.34 -14.55 8.73
N GLN A 97 -5.44 -15.06 8.16
CA GLN A 97 -6.38 -15.89 8.91
C GLN A 97 -5.74 -17.18 9.41
N THR A 98 -4.85 -17.78 8.61
CA THR A 98 -4.08 -18.95 9.01
C THR A 98 -3.18 -18.67 10.21
N LEU A 99 -2.47 -17.53 10.19
CA LEU A 99 -1.64 -17.10 11.31
C LEU A 99 -2.45 -16.80 12.56
N ILE A 100 -3.58 -16.10 12.42
CA ILE A 100 -4.48 -15.82 13.54
C ILE A 100 -4.96 -17.12 14.19
N ASN A 101 -5.43 -18.07 13.37
CA ASN A 101 -5.90 -19.36 13.87
C ASN A 101 -4.79 -20.16 14.57
N ALA A 102 -3.57 -20.10 14.03
CA ALA A 102 -2.40 -20.73 14.67
C ALA A 102 -2.07 -20.05 16.01
N ALA A 103 -2.06 -18.72 16.07
CA ALA A 103 -1.77 -17.96 17.28
C ALA A 103 -2.83 -18.21 18.37
N VAL A 104 -4.12 -18.17 18.01
CA VAL A 104 -5.24 -18.49 18.93
C VAL A 104 -5.16 -19.93 19.40
N GLY A 105 -4.71 -20.86 18.55
CA GLY A 105 -4.45 -22.24 18.91
C GLY A 105 -3.14 -22.49 19.67
N GLY A 106 -2.40 -21.43 20.07
CA GLY A 106 -1.15 -21.52 20.83
C GLY A 106 0.08 -21.94 19.99
N LYS A 107 -0.06 -22.04 18.66
CA LYS A 107 1.05 -22.40 17.76
C LYS A 107 1.85 -21.14 17.36
N LEU A 108 2.59 -20.58 18.31
CA LEU A 108 3.31 -19.33 18.13
C LEU A 108 4.51 -19.42 17.17
N SER A 109 4.94 -20.63 16.82
CA SER A 109 6.00 -20.86 15.83
C SER A 109 5.54 -20.73 14.37
N ALA A 110 4.23 -20.60 14.12
CA ALA A 110 3.71 -20.44 12.77
C ALA A 110 4.19 -19.10 12.18
N ARG A 111 4.53 -19.14 10.88
CA ARG A 111 4.93 -17.94 10.11
C ARG A 111 4.18 -17.93 8.79
N GLY A 112 3.91 -16.71 8.29
CA GLY A 112 3.27 -16.50 7.01
C GLY A 112 4.22 -16.81 5.86
N ARG A 113 3.67 -17.36 4.79
CA ARG A 113 4.41 -17.77 3.60
C ARG A 113 4.55 -16.62 2.62
N ALA A 114 5.52 -15.76 2.86
CA ALA A 114 5.77 -14.56 2.07
C ALA A 114 6.09 -14.87 0.58
N ASP A 115 6.62 -16.05 0.28
CA ASP A 115 6.92 -16.52 -1.07
C ASP A 115 5.67 -16.80 -1.92
N GLN A 116 4.54 -17.09 -1.28
CA GLN A 116 3.25 -17.34 -1.93
C GLN A 116 2.44 -16.05 -2.19
N ILE A 117 2.91 -14.92 -1.70
CA ILE A 117 2.24 -13.62 -1.87
C ILE A 117 2.92 -12.84 -3.00
N ASN A 118 2.11 -12.10 -3.78
CA ASN A 118 2.61 -11.19 -4.82
C ASN A 118 3.73 -10.30 -4.24
N PHE A 119 4.77 -10.07 -5.05
CA PHE A 119 6.00 -9.39 -4.63
C PHE A 119 5.76 -8.00 -4.01
N GLU A 120 4.75 -7.27 -4.48
CA GLU A 120 4.40 -5.93 -3.96
C GLU A 120 3.83 -5.99 -2.53
N PHE A 121 3.13 -7.07 -2.18
CA PHE A 121 2.50 -7.26 -0.86
C PHE A 121 3.31 -8.18 0.07
N ARG A 122 4.34 -8.83 -0.45
CA ARG A 122 5.26 -9.70 0.31
C ARG A 122 5.85 -9.03 1.56
N PRO A 123 6.27 -7.74 1.53
CA PRO A 123 6.79 -7.04 2.70
C PRO A 123 5.82 -7.01 3.87
N ILE A 124 4.51 -7.06 3.63
CA ILE A 124 3.51 -7.11 4.72
C ILE A 124 3.64 -8.42 5.50
N VAL A 125 3.74 -9.56 4.79
CA VAL A 125 3.87 -10.87 5.45
C VAL A 125 5.23 -11.00 6.15
N VAL A 126 6.29 -10.48 5.54
CA VAL A 126 7.62 -10.41 6.16
C VAL A 126 7.57 -9.59 7.45
N GLY A 127 7.00 -8.39 7.41
CA GLY A 127 6.86 -7.54 8.61
C GLY A 127 6.01 -8.18 9.71
N VAL A 128 4.94 -8.91 9.35
CA VAL A 128 4.17 -9.70 10.32
C VAL A 128 5.02 -10.83 10.94
N ASN A 129 5.83 -11.52 10.15
CA ASN A 129 6.74 -12.54 10.67
C ASN A 129 7.78 -11.94 11.62
N GLU A 130 8.37 -10.80 11.28
CA GLU A 130 9.32 -10.08 12.14
C GLU A 130 8.67 -9.63 13.46
N LEU A 131 7.43 -9.15 13.40
CA LEU A 131 6.67 -8.81 14.60
C LEU A 131 6.43 -10.04 15.48
N LEU A 132 6.06 -11.17 14.87
CA LEU A 132 5.91 -12.43 15.61
C LEU A 132 7.23 -12.88 16.23
N ASP A 133 8.35 -12.77 15.54
CA ASP A 133 9.68 -13.12 16.07
C ASP A 133 10.04 -12.23 17.26
N ALA A 134 9.79 -10.93 17.15
CA ALA A 134 10.07 -9.96 18.20
C ALA A 134 9.26 -10.22 19.49
N VAL A 135 8.05 -10.77 19.37
CA VAL A 135 7.19 -11.11 20.51
C VAL A 135 7.47 -12.51 21.03
N VAL A 136 7.59 -13.48 20.17
CA VAL A 136 7.71 -14.91 20.54
C VAL A 136 9.09 -15.23 21.13
N GLY A 137 10.14 -14.57 20.64
CA GLY A 137 11.49 -14.78 21.15
C GLY A 137 11.61 -14.58 22.67
N PRO A 138 11.31 -13.41 23.21
CA PRO A 138 11.34 -13.15 24.65
C PRO A 138 10.38 -14.04 25.47
N LEU A 139 9.21 -14.39 24.93
CA LEU A 139 8.27 -15.30 25.59
C LEU A 139 8.85 -16.71 25.74
N ASN A 140 9.53 -17.23 24.70
CA ASN A 140 10.18 -18.54 24.76
C ASN A 140 11.32 -18.56 25.79
N VAL A 141 12.15 -17.51 25.85
CA VAL A 141 13.19 -17.37 26.87
C VAL A 141 12.55 -17.37 28.26
N SER A 142 11.48 -16.61 28.44
CA SER A 142 10.78 -16.57 29.75
C SER A 142 10.23 -17.93 30.15
N ALA A 143 9.60 -18.65 29.20
CA ALA A 143 9.06 -19.97 29.44
C ALA A 143 10.16 -20.98 29.81
N GLU A 144 11.32 -20.95 29.13
CA GLU A 144 12.48 -21.79 29.44
C GLU A 144 13.00 -21.52 30.87
N TYR A 145 13.15 -20.25 31.24
CA TYR A 145 13.62 -19.87 32.58
C TYR A 145 12.64 -20.34 33.67
N ILE A 146 11.35 -20.16 33.48
CA ILE A 146 10.32 -20.64 34.39
C ILE A 146 10.36 -22.17 34.51
N ASP A 147 10.50 -22.89 33.42
CA ASP A 147 10.61 -24.36 33.40
C ASP A 147 11.84 -24.82 34.22
N ARG A 148 13.00 -24.20 34.03
CA ARG A 148 14.20 -24.52 34.79
C ARG A 148 14.04 -24.23 36.29
N ILE A 149 13.51 -23.05 36.63
CA ILE A 149 13.27 -22.67 38.03
C ILE A 149 12.30 -23.66 38.69
N SER A 150 11.24 -24.06 37.98
CA SER A 150 10.26 -25.02 38.52
C SER A 150 10.84 -26.41 38.82
N LYS A 151 11.93 -26.78 38.16
CA LYS A 151 12.68 -28.01 38.36
C LYS A 151 13.79 -27.87 39.43
N GLY A 152 13.95 -26.68 40.05
CA GLY A 152 15.02 -26.37 40.99
C GLY A 152 16.41 -26.09 40.30
N ASP A 153 16.44 -26.04 39.00
CA ASP A 153 17.63 -25.63 38.24
C ASP A 153 17.64 -24.10 38.10
N LEU A 154 18.37 -23.41 38.95
CA LEU A 154 18.46 -21.97 38.92
C LEU A 154 19.43 -21.48 37.83
N PRO A 155 18.92 -20.91 36.72
CA PRO A 155 19.77 -20.42 35.67
C PRO A 155 20.54 -19.17 36.04
N ARG A 156 21.56 -18.80 35.26
CA ARG A 156 22.17 -17.49 35.36
C ARG A 156 21.17 -16.42 34.94
N LYS A 157 21.34 -15.19 35.46
CA LYS A 157 20.51 -14.05 35.05
C LYS A 157 20.51 -13.81 33.54
N ILE A 158 19.40 -13.33 33.06
CA ILE A 158 19.29 -12.87 31.67
C ILE A 158 20.09 -11.57 31.55
N THR A 159 21.08 -11.57 30.66
CA THR A 159 21.95 -10.40 30.39
C THR A 159 21.59 -9.69 29.10
N ASP A 160 20.82 -10.32 28.22
CA ASP A 160 20.40 -9.75 26.94
C ASP A 160 19.63 -8.44 27.14
N ASN A 161 19.80 -7.52 26.20
CA ASN A 161 19.10 -6.25 26.23
C ASN A 161 17.70 -6.41 25.66
N TYR A 162 16.71 -6.08 26.48
CA TYR A 162 15.31 -5.95 26.09
C TYR A 162 14.84 -4.52 26.27
N ASN A 163 13.87 -4.10 25.48
CA ASN A 163 13.26 -2.77 25.57
C ASN A 163 11.81 -2.86 26.09
N GLY A 164 11.34 -1.77 26.70
CA GLY A 164 9.95 -1.66 27.15
C GLY A 164 9.51 -2.80 28.07
N ASP A 165 8.33 -3.33 27.82
CA ASP A 165 7.68 -4.34 28.66
C ASP A 165 8.47 -5.65 28.75
N PHE A 166 9.21 -6.01 27.70
CA PHE A 166 10.08 -7.19 27.75
C PHE A 166 11.25 -7.02 28.71
N ASN A 167 11.72 -5.78 28.95
CA ASN A 167 12.72 -5.53 29.97
C ASN A 167 12.16 -5.68 31.38
N GLU A 168 10.87 -5.36 31.60
CA GLU A 168 10.21 -5.65 32.89
C GLU A 168 10.15 -7.15 33.18
N ILE A 169 9.79 -7.97 32.15
CA ILE A 169 9.79 -9.44 32.29
C ILE A 169 11.19 -9.93 32.68
N LYS A 170 12.24 -9.45 32.00
CA LYS A 170 13.63 -9.78 32.34
C LYS A 170 13.98 -9.43 33.76
N ILE A 171 13.65 -8.20 34.22
CA ILE A 171 13.94 -7.74 35.59
C ILE A 171 13.23 -8.63 36.59
N ASN A 172 11.95 -8.94 36.38
CA ASN A 172 11.16 -9.77 37.30
C ASN A 172 11.70 -11.20 37.38
N LEU A 173 12.10 -11.81 36.24
CA LEU A 173 12.73 -13.13 36.24
C LEU A 173 14.08 -13.10 36.97
N ASN A 174 14.91 -12.10 36.72
CA ASN A 174 16.20 -11.96 37.40
C ASN A 174 16.02 -11.76 38.92
N ASN A 175 15.04 -11.00 39.35
CA ASN A 175 14.71 -10.83 40.75
C ASN A 175 14.20 -12.16 41.37
N CYS A 176 13.42 -12.93 40.63
CA CYS A 176 12.99 -14.27 41.09
C CYS A 176 14.18 -15.19 41.30
N ILE A 177 15.12 -15.21 40.37
CA ILE A 177 16.36 -16.00 40.45
C ILE A 177 17.18 -15.56 41.69
N ASP A 178 17.36 -14.26 41.91
CA ASP A 178 18.11 -13.73 43.04
C ASP A 178 17.50 -14.15 44.39
N ASN A 179 16.18 -13.99 44.51
CA ASN A 179 15.47 -14.29 45.75
C ASN A 179 15.49 -15.78 46.07
N ILE A 180 15.28 -16.64 45.09
CA ILE A 180 15.34 -18.10 45.27
C ILE A 180 16.78 -18.54 45.58
N SER A 181 17.75 -17.99 44.86
CA SER A 181 19.17 -18.29 45.08
C SER A 181 19.61 -17.92 46.50
N ALA A 182 19.18 -16.77 47.00
CA ALA A 182 19.47 -16.34 48.38
C ALA A 182 18.85 -17.29 49.41
N LEU A 183 17.59 -17.71 49.19
CA LEU A 183 16.91 -18.64 50.10
C LEU A 183 17.63 -20.01 50.13
N VAL A 184 17.97 -20.53 48.95
CA VAL A 184 18.70 -21.81 48.81
C VAL A 184 20.09 -21.73 49.48
N ALA A 185 20.81 -20.61 49.30
CA ALA A 185 22.11 -20.39 49.94
C ALA A 185 22.00 -20.38 51.49
N ASP A 186 21.01 -19.67 52.04
CA ASP A 186 20.79 -19.62 53.47
C ASP A 186 20.35 -20.99 54.03
N ALA A 187 19.49 -21.71 53.35
CA ALA A 187 19.10 -23.06 53.73
C ALA A 187 20.31 -24.03 53.74
N ASN A 188 21.16 -23.96 52.73
CA ASN A 188 22.37 -24.77 52.62
C ASN A 188 23.38 -24.40 53.75
N MET A 189 23.53 -23.10 54.06
CA MET A 189 24.36 -22.61 55.13
C MET A 189 23.90 -23.13 56.50
N LEU A 190 22.60 -23.03 56.79
CA LEU A 190 22.00 -23.51 58.03
C LEU A 190 22.09 -25.03 58.17
N SER A 191 21.81 -25.76 57.09
CA SER A 191 21.96 -27.23 57.06
C SER A 191 23.41 -27.68 57.37
N LYS A 192 24.38 -27.01 56.72
CA LYS A 192 25.79 -27.28 57.00
C LYS A 192 26.18 -26.96 58.43
N ALA A 193 25.75 -25.82 58.97
CA ALA A 193 26.01 -25.43 60.35
C ALA A 193 25.41 -26.44 61.34
N ALA A 194 24.22 -26.95 61.06
CA ALA A 194 23.58 -27.99 61.89
C ALA A 194 24.37 -29.29 61.88
N ILE A 195 24.86 -29.75 60.72
CA ILE A 195 25.71 -30.95 60.60
C ILE A 195 27.04 -30.79 61.40
N GLU A 196 27.57 -29.55 61.42
CA GLU A 196 28.79 -29.23 62.17
C GLU A 196 28.55 -28.98 63.68
N GLY A 197 27.31 -29.13 64.18
CA GLY A 197 26.92 -28.87 65.57
C GLY A 197 26.86 -27.41 65.95
N LYS A 198 26.91 -26.48 64.99
CA LYS A 198 26.88 -25.02 65.21
C LYS A 198 25.43 -24.52 65.32
N LEU A 199 24.67 -24.96 66.29
CA LEU A 199 23.24 -24.74 66.41
C LEU A 199 22.84 -23.27 66.70
N SER A 200 23.79 -22.40 67.01
CA SER A 200 23.55 -20.97 67.20
C SER A 200 23.60 -20.15 65.89
N THR A 201 23.93 -20.79 64.75
CA THR A 201 23.97 -20.09 63.45
C THR A 201 22.58 -19.66 63.03
N ARG A 202 22.44 -18.43 62.56
CA ARG A 202 21.18 -17.86 62.04
C ARG A 202 21.42 -17.23 60.69
N ALA A 203 20.40 -17.34 59.81
CA ALA A 203 20.41 -16.63 58.54
C ALA A 203 19.83 -15.22 58.72
N ASP A 204 20.25 -14.28 57.91
CA ASP A 204 19.76 -12.92 57.93
C ASP A 204 18.39 -12.80 57.24
N ALA A 205 17.31 -12.88 58.00
CA ALA A 205 15.95 -12.79 57.50
C ALA A 205 15.61 -11.44 56.87
N SER A 206 16.41 -10.36 57.10
CA SER A 206 16.17 -9.05 56.50
C SER A 206 16.48 -9.01 55.00
N ARG A 207 17.25 -9.98 54.48
CA ARG A 207 17.57 -10.16 53.09
C ARG A 207 16.41 -10.74 52.28
N HIS A 208 15.37 -11.23 52.93
CA HIS A 208 14.22 -11.89 52.33
C HIS A 208 12.94 -11.04 52.53
N GLN A 209 11.97 -11.29 51.67
CA GLN A 209 10.67 -10.60 51.74
C GLN A 209 9.53 -11.64 51.75
N GLY A 210 8.35 -11.22 52.23
CA GLY A 210 7.15 -12.03 52.20
C GLY A 210 7.35 -13.40 52.82
N ASP A 211 6.84 -14.45 52.18
CA ASP A 211 6.89 -15.82 52.69
C ASP A 211 8.32 -16.39 52.79
N PHE A 212 9.24 -15.94 51.96
CA PHE A 212 10.66 -16.33 52.04
C PHE A 212 11.26 -15.84 53.36
N ARG A 213 10.95 -14.63 53.79
CA ARG A 213 11.36 -14.12 55.09
C ARG A 213 10.74 -14.92 56.26
N ALA A 214 9.45 -15.24 56.18
CA ALA A 214 8.77 -16.03 57.19
C ALA A 214 9.39 -17.43 57.36
N VAL A 215 9.81 -18.08 56.26
CA VAL A 215 10.53 -19.36 56.28
C VAL A 215 11.85 -19.22 57.03
N VAL A 216 12.68 -18.21 56.67
CA VAL A 216 13.98 -17.99 57.34
C VAL A 216 13.83 -17.66 58.81
N GLU A 217 12.86 -16.81 59.19
CA GLU A 217 12.57 -16.50 60.60
C GLU A 217 12.08 -17.74 61.36
N GLY A 218 11.29 -18.62 60.71
CA GLY A 218 10.84 -19.87 61.31
C GLY A 218 11.99 -20.83 61.59
N VAL A 219 12.88 -21.04 60.63
CA VAL A 219 14.07 -21.88 60.78
C VAL A 219 15.03 -21.31 61.83
N ASN A 220 15.17 -19.99 61.92
CA ASN A 220 16.00 -19.32 62.93
C ASN A 220 15.49 -19.52 64.37
N LYS A 221 14.23 -19.88 64.61
CA LYS A 221 13.65 -20.12 65.93
C LYS A 221 13.87 -21.55 66.43
N THR A 222 14.21 -22.45 65.54
CA THR A 222 14.54 -23.83 65.86
C THR A 222 16.03 -23.96 66.21
#